data_1ea7ada98aa8a1a7abfd6da458b6bd7c
#
_entry.id   1ea7ada98aa8a1a7abfd6da458b6bd7c
#
_cell.length_a   1.000
_cell.length_b   1.000
_cell.length_c   1.000
_cell.angle_alpha   90.00
_cell.angle_beta   90.00
_cell.angle_gamma   90.00
#
_symmetry.space_group_name_H-M   'P 1'
#
loop_
_entity.id
_entity.type
_entity.pdbx_description
1 polymer ?
#
loop_
_entity_poly.entity_id
_entity_poly.type
_entity_poly.pdbx_seq_one_letter_code
_entity_poly.pdbx_strand_id
1 'polypeptide(L)'
;MPKTLHHIGTSTAAFCGLAALALATIPVQSASLQTGVFYQESANKTSSTPPFASACNGVFCYIVFNKVPAGKQLAVTHVSCGLSVSSATAEVVSMNLGGRRGTTAIERFTTLLPSTQPSNQPGYNLVLNTEALQLYTANDRPEIFIGYNNAAATVGFCTIAGQMTDIL
;
A
#
# COMPACT_ATOMS: atom_id res chain seq x y z
N MET A 1 76.80 -31.28 40.11
CA MET A 1 76.99 -32.49 39.25
C MET A 1 76.08 -32.43 38.08
N PRO A 2 76.62 -32.73 36.95
CA PRO A 2 76.05 -32.37 35.66
C PRO A 2 75.20 -33.46 35.09
N LYS A 3 74.42 -33.13 33.98
CA LYS A 3 74.28 -33.94 32.75
C LYS A 3 73.20 -33.31 31.86
N THR A 4 73.67 -32.77 30.81
CA THR A 4 73.67 -33.21 29.37
C THR A 4 72.35 -33.07 28.69
N LEU A 5 72.33 -32.10 27.89
CA LEU A 5 72.15 -31.96 26.44
C LEU A 5 71.46 -33.17 25.73
N HIS A 6 70.31 -32.90 25.03
CA HIS A 6 70.15 -33.46 23.72
C HIS A 6 69.20 -32.55 22.90
N HIS A 7 69.76 -32.04 21.81
CA HIS A 7 69.00 -31.48 20.68
C HIS A 7 68.31 -32.58 19.90
N ILE A 8 67.03 -32.39 19.57
CA ILE A 8 66.50 -32.97 18.34
C ILE A 8 65.62 -31.91 17.68
N GLY A 9 66.10 -31.46 16.55
CA GLY A 9 65.33 -30.61 15.66
C GLY A 9 64.35 -31.45 14.86
N THR A 10 63.17 -30.99 14.74
CA THR A 10 62.24 -31.45 13.72
C THR A 10 61.62 -30.26 13.02
N SER A 11 62.04 -30.09 11.78
CA SER A 11 61.44 -29.17 10.84
C SER A 11 60.03 -29.61 10.55
N THR A 12 59.07 -28.75 10.87
CA THR A 12 57.68 -28.95 10.40
C THR A 12 57.43 -27.97 9.27
N ALA A 13 57.24 -28.52 8.09
CA ALA A 13 56.92 -27.83 6.87
C ALA A 13 55.57 -27.11 7.02
N ALA A 14 55.56 -25.81 6.73
CA ALA A 14 54.36 -25.01 6.62
C ALA A 14 53.56 -25.43 5.36
N PHE A 15 52.46 -26.10 5.53
CA PHE A 15 51.49 -26.27 4.49
C PHE A 15 50.65 -25.00 4.37
N CYS A 16 50.98 -24.15 3.40
CA CYS A 16 50.07 -23.09 2.97
C CYS A 16 48.91 -23.74 2.19
N GLY A 17 47.83 -24.01 2.93
CA GLY A 17 46.56 -24.36 2.34
C GLY A 17 45.91 -23.14 1.72
N LEU A 18 45.98 -22.99 0.40
CA LEU A 18 45.14 -22.08 -0.36
C LEU A 18 43.68 -22.57 -0.26
N ALA A 19 42.91 -21.99 0.64
CA ALA A 19 41.46 -22.11 0.64
C ALA A 19 40.92 -21.29 -0.54
N ALA A 20 40.61 -21.96 -1.65
CA ALA A 20 39.88 -21.38 -2.75
C ALA A 20 38.46 -21.07 -2.25
N LEU A 21 38.16 -19.81 -1.94
CA LEU A 21 36.80 -19.34 -1.76
C LEU A 21 36.08 -19.46 -3.10
N ALA A 22 35.30 -20.51 -3.26
CA ALA A 22 34.31 -20.60 -4.33
C ALA A 22 33.24 -19.53 -4.05
N LEU A 23 33.36 -18.37 -4.69
CA LEU A 23 32.28 -17.39 -4.79
C LEU A 23 31.13 -18.06 -5.54
N ALA A 24 30.18 -18.60 -4.80
CA ALA A 24 28.88 -19.01 -5.36
C ALA A 24 28.23 -17.76 -5.92
N THR A 25 28.28 -17.58 -7.23
CA THR A 25 27.48 -16.59 -7.95
C THR A 25 26.02 -17.01 -7.80
N ILE A 26 25.33 -16.41 -6.83
CA ILE A 26 23.88 -16.50 -6.72
C ILE A 26 23.36 -15.85 -7.99
N PRO A 27 22.60 -16.56 -8.84
CA PRO A 27 21.98 -15.93 -9.98
C PRO A 27 21.01 -14.89 -9.44
N VAL A 28 21.31 -13.62 -9.67
CA VAL A 28 20.34 -12.54 -9.47
C VAL A 28 19.24 -12.81 -10.47
N GLN A 29 18.16 -13.44 -10.01
CA GLN A 29 16.94 -13.48 -10.78
C GLN A 29 16.51 -12.03 -10.96
N SER A 30 16.78 -11.48 -12.14
CA SER A 30 16.15 -10.24 -12.56
C SER A 30 14.65 -10.49 -12.53
N ALA A 31 13.97 -9.92 -11.52
CA ALA A 31 12.53 -9.87 -11.53
C ALA A 31 12.13 -9.23 -12.86
N SER A 32 11.49 -10.00 -13.73
CA SER A 32 10.92 -9.44 -14.94
C SER A 32 9.94 -8.36 -14.50
N LEU A 33 10.22 -7.12 -14.84
CA LEU A 33 9.27 -6.03 -14.69
C LEU A 33 8.04 -6.44 -15.50
N GLN A 34 7.00 -6.93 -14.84
CA GLN A 34 5.69 -7.09 -15.46
C GLN A 34 5.25 -5.69 -15.87
N THR A 35 5.30 -5.41 -17.15
CA THR A 35 4.80 -4.16 -17.73
C THR A 35 3.29 -4.17 -17.62
N GLY A 36 2.77 -3.60 -16.52
CA GLY A 36 1.33 -3.40 -16.34
C GLY A 36 0.84 -2.24 -17.19
N VAL A 37 -0.43 -2.28 -17.54
CA VAL A 37 -1.10 -1.14 -18.15
C VAL A 37 -1.36 -0.09 -17.07
N PHE A 38 -1.06 1.17 -17.34
CA PHE A 38 -1.39 2.26 -16.45
C PHE A 38 -2.90 2.28 -16.18
N TYR A 39 -3.26 2.38 -14.92
CA TYR A 39 -4.64 2.43 -14.45
C TYR A 39 -4.88 3.72 -13.68
N GLN A 40 -5.99 4.37 -13.97
CA GLN A 40 -6.48 5.52 -13.21
C GLN A 40 -8.00 5.48 -13.16
N GLU A 41 -8.56 5.70 -11.99
CA GLU A 41 -9.99 5.78 -11.79
C GLU A 41 -10.32 6.85 -10.77
N SER A 42 -11.34 7.66 -11.07
CA SER A 42 -11.90 8.64 -10.16
C SER A 42 -13.29 8.20 -9.72
N ALA A 43 -13.53 8.20 -8.43
CA ALA A 43 -14.83 7.93 -7.84
C ALA A 43 -15.31 9.15 -7.06
N ASN A 44 -16.59 9.47 -7.19
CA ASN A 44 -17.23 10.54 -6.45
C ASN A 44 -18.37 10.00 -5.56
N LYS A 45 -18.75 10.78 -4.56
CA LYS A 45 -19.82 10.42 -3.65
C LYS A 45 -21.21 10.65 -4.22
N THR A 46 -21.36 11.35 -5.31
CA THR A 46 -22.67 11.72 -5.86
C THR A 46 -23.39 10.58 -6.60
N SER A 47 -22.73 9.44 -6.81
CA SER A 47 -23.34 8.29 -7.47
C SER A 47 -24.22 7.50 -6.49
N SER A 48 -25.51 7.69 -6.60
CA SER A 48 -26.53 7.06 -5.76
C SER A 48 -27.01 5.69 -6.27
N THR A 49 -26.22 5.00 -7.08
CA THR A 49 -26.65 3.71 -7.67
C THR A 49 -26.18 2.54 -6.80
N PRO A 50 -27.11 1.83 -6.13
CA PRO A 50 -26.78 0.62 -5.37
C PRO A 50 -26.30 -0.51 -6.31
N PRO A 51 -25.52 -1.50 -5.83
CA PRO A 51 -25.30 -1.86 -4.42
C PRO A 51 -24.01 -1.36 -3.80
N PHE A 52 -23.22 -0.54 -4.50
CA PHE A 52 -21.88 -0.13 -4.07
C PHE A 52 -21.65 1.37 -4.28
N ALA A 53 -22.60 2.18 -3.84
CA ALA A 53 -22.45 3.63 -3.88
C ALA A 53 -21.46 4.12 -2.83
N SER A 54 -20.66 5.12 -3.19
CA SER A 54 -19.96 5.94 -2.21
C SER A 54 -20.99 6.56 -1.27
N ALA A 55 -20.92 6.28 0.01
CA ALA A 55 -21.93 6.68 0.99
C ALA A 55 -21.30 7.07 2.33
N CYS A 56 -21.97 7.98 3.05
CA CYS A 56 -21.72 8.16 4.47
C CYS A 56 -22.85 7.50 5.28
N ASN A 57 -22.47 6.86 6.36
CA ASN A 57 -23.37 6.29 7.35
C ASN A 57 -22.92 6.74 8.74
N GLY A 58 -23.54 7.81 9.25
CA GLY A 58 -23.16 8.40 10.53
C GLY A 58 -21.72 8.94 10.51
N VAL A 59 -20.84 8.28 11.26
CA VAL A 59 -19.43 8.66 11.41
C VAL A 59 -18.50 8.04 10.36
N PHE A 60 -19.02 7.29 9.42
CA PHE A 60 -18.22 6.61 8.41
C PHE A 60 -18.62 7.02 7.00
N CYS A 61 -17.63 7.33 6.17
CA CYS A 61 -17.82 7.56 4.75
C CYS A 61 -16.96 6.60 3.93
N TYR A 62 -17.51 6.16 2.80
CA TYR A 62 -16.86 5.25 1.87
C TYR A 62 -16.85 5.87 0.48
N ILE A 63 -15.71 5.80 -0.20
CA ILE A 63 -15.57 6.13 -1.63
C ILE A 63 -15.14 4.84 -2.31
N VAL A 64 -15.99 4.32 -3.17
CA VAL A 64 -15.88 2.97 -3.72
C VAL A 64 -15.54 3.05 -5.20
N PHE A 65 -14.51 2.31 -5.60
CA PHE A 65 -14.04 2.22 -6.97
C PHE A 65 -14.57 0.96 -7.67
N ASN A 66 -14.30 0.84 -8.96
CA ASN A 66 -14.71 -0.34 -9.72
C ASN A 66 -13.95 -1.59 -9.25
N LYS A 67 -14.62 -2.70 -9.44
CA LYS A 67 -14.09 -4.01 -9.14
C LYS A 67 -12.96 -4.37 -10.11
N VAL A 68 -11.86 -4.92 -9.57
CA VAL A 68 -10.77 -5.46 -10.39
C VAL A 68 -11.30 -6.57 -11.29
N PRO A 69 -11.12 -6.50 -12.60
CA PRO A 69 -11.60 -7.51 -13.54
C PRO A 69 -11.07 -8.91 -13.25
N ALA A 70 -11.80 -9.93 -13.71
CA ALA A 70 -11.32 -11.30 -13.65
C ALA A 70 -10.01 -11.47 -14.43
N GLY A 71 -9.09 -12.27 -13.90
CA GLY A 71 -7.76 -12.48 -14.51
C GLY A 71 -6.81 -11.29 -14.39
N LYS A 72 -7.17 -10.25 -13.64
CA LYS A 72 -6.32 -9.07 -13.43
C LYS A 72 -5.94 -8.90 -11.95
N GLN A 73 -4.83 -8.20 -11.76
CA GLN A 73 -4.37 -7.69 -10.48
C GLN A 73 -4.11 -6.20 -10.63
N LEU A 74 -4.49 -5.41 -9.62
CA LEU A 74 -4.26 -3.98 -9.56
C LEU A 74 -3.31 -3.65 -8.41
N ALA A 75 -2.20 -3.00 -8.74
CA ALA A 75 -1.32 -2.35 -7.77
C ALA A 75 -1.63 -0.86 -7.76
N VAL A 76 -2.32 -0.38 -6.74
CA VAL A 76 -2.50 1.07 -6.51
C VAL A 76 -1.21 1.62 -5.93
N THR A 77 -0.66 2.66 -6.58
CA THR A 77 0.58 3.31 -6.15
C THR A 77 0.39 4.76 -5.77
N HIS A 78 -0.77 5.34 -6.09
CA HIS A 78 -1.04 6.74 -5.82
C HIS A 78 -2.52 6.96 -5.51
N VAL A 79 -2.78 7.87 -4.55
CA VAL A 79 -4.13 8.30 -4.16
C VAL A 79 -4.16 9.82 -4.08
N SER A 80 -5.17 10.43 -4.70
CA SER A 80 -5.46 11.84 -4.52
C SER A 80 -6.95 12.05 -4.22
N CYS A 81 -7.27 12.95 -3.31
CA CYS A 81 -8.64 13.28 -2.93
C CYS A 81 -8.82 14.79 -2.76
N GLY A 82 -9.99 15.27 -3.18
CA GLY A 82 -10.51 16.57 -2.86
C GLY A 82 -11.92 16.42 -2.30
N LEU A 83 -12.09 16.56 -0.99
CA LEU A 83 -13.34 16.29 -0.30
C LEU A 83 -13.74 17.49 0.55
N SER A 84 -15.02 17.86 0.55
CA SER A 84 -15.60 18.84 1.45
C SER A 84 -16.38 18.14 2.54
N VAL A 85 -16.09 18.47 3.80
CA VAL A 85 -16.76 17.94 4.98
C VAL A 85 -17.73 19.01 5.48
N SER A 86 -19.00 18.67 5.60
CA SER A 86 -20.07 19.62 5.89
C SER A 86 -20.19 20.01 7.38
N SER A 87 -19.37 19.45 8.25
CA SER A 87 -19.41 19.69 9.69
C SER A 87 -18.12 20.35 10.16
N ALA A 88 -18.24 21.49 10.84
CA ALA A 88 -17.09 22.17 11.46
C ALA A 88 -16.58 21.45 12.73
N THR A 89 -17.39 20.58 13.33
CA THR A 89 -17.07 19.85 14.58
C THR A 89 -16.70 18.40 14.37
N ALA A 90 -16.87 17.87 13.16
CA ALA A 90 -16.42 16.52 12.84
C ALA A 90 -14.95 16.54 12.45
N GLU A 91 -14.15 15.75 13.11
CA GLU A 91 -12.73 15.57 12.83
C GLU A 91 -12.47 14.19 12.22
N VAL A 92 -11.57 14.12 11.27
CA VAL A 92 -11.13 12.83 10.72
C VAL A 92 -10.28 12.11 11.75
N VAL A 93 -10.74 10.95 12.18
CA VAL A 93 -9.99 10.07 13.09
C VAL A 93 -9.24 8.97 12.35
N SER A 94 -9.69 8.64 11.14
CA SER A 94 -8.99 7.69 10.28
C SER A 94 -9.34 7.90 8.81
N MET A 95 -8.36 7.71 7.94
CA MET A 95 -8.57 7.62 6.49
C MET A 95 -7.68 6.49 5.97
N ASN A 96 -8.27 5.53 5.28
CA ASN A 96 -7.57 4.34 4.84
C ASN A 96 -7.95 3.97 3.41
N LEU A 97 -6.96 3.54 2.64
CA LEU A 97 -7.16 2.81 1.39
C LEU A 97 -7.25 1.32 1.74
N GLY A 98 -8.38 0.74 1.55
CA GLY A 98 -8.68 -0.67 1.77
C GLY A 98 -9.50 -1.24 0.62
N GLY A 99 -10.34 -2.23 0.91
CA GLY A 99 -11.20 -2.80 -0.12
C GLY A 99 -12.14 -3.86 0.41
N ARG A 100 -12.95 -4.39 -0.52
CA ARG A 100 -13.88 -5.49 -0.25
C ARG A 100 -13.81 -6.55 -1.33
N ARG A 101 -14.07 -7.79 -0.90
CA ARG A 101 -14.37 -8.92 -1.77
C ARG A 101 -15.81 -9.36 -1.52
N GLY A 102 -16.72 -9.03 -2.42
CA GLY A 102 -18.15 -9.14 -2.15
C GLY A 102 -18.55 -8.22 -1.00
N THR A 103 -19.07 -8.78 0.09
CA THR A 103 -19.46 -8.06 1.31
C THR A 103 -18.37 -8.04 2.39
N THR A 104 -17.30 -8.83 2.22
CA THR A 104 -16.24 -8.99 3.22
C THR A 104 -15.16 -7.93 3.02
N ALA A 105 -14.81 -7.21 4.08
CA ALA A 105 -13.68 -6.30 4.07
C ALA A 105 -12.36 -7.05 3.86
N ILE A 106 -11.45 -6.44 3.10
CA ILE A 106 -10.08 -6.93 2.96
C ILE A 106 -9.32 -6.43 4.20
N GLU A 107 -8.70 -7.34 4.95
CA GLU A 107 -8.03 -7.00 6.22
C GLU A 107 -6.80 -6.10 6.06
N ARG A 108 -6.24 -6.00 4.85
CA ARG A 108 -5.09 -5.14 4.56
C ARG A 108 -5.56 -3.75 4.14
N PHE A 109 -4.99 -2.74 4.75
CA PHE A 109 -5.24 -1.35 4.41
C PHE A 109 -3.98 -0.50 4.53
N THR A 110 -3.92 0.58 3.77
CA THR A 110 -2.89 1.61 3.84
C THR A 110 -3.49 2.85 4.49
N THR A 111 -2.91 3.31 5.59
CA THR A 111 -3.34 4.55 6.25
C THR A 111 -2.97 5.75 5.39
N LEU A 112 -3.93 6.64 5.20
CA LEU A 112 -3.79 7.87 4.44
C LEU A 112 -3.82 9.06 5.42
N LEU A 113 -2.95 10.03 5.21
CA LEU A 113 -2.83 11.22 6.05
C LEU A 113 -3.27 12.46 5.26
N PRO A 114 -4.56 12.82 5.26
CA PRO A 114 -5.03 14.01 4.59
C PRO A 114 -4.61 15.27 5.32
N SER A 115 -4.48 16.37 4.59
CA SER A 115 -4.42 17.71 5.15
C SER A 115 -5.80 18.35 5.15
N THR A 116 -6.06 19.22 6.14
CA THR A 116 -7.28 20.00 6.21
C THR A 116 -7.02 21.42 5.70
N GLN A 117 -7.99 21.96 4.97
CA GLN A 117 -7.96 23.33 4.47
C GLN A 117 -9.26 24.05 4.86
N PRO A 118 -9.22 25.35 5.17
CA PRO A 118 -10.43 26.14 5.39
C PRO A 118 -11.39 26.02 4.20
N SER A 119 -12.67 26.05 4.48
CA SER A 119 -13.75 26.12 3.49
C SER A 119 -14.48 27.45 3.60
N ASN A 120 -15.00 27.96 2.48
CA ASN A 120 -15.90 29.12 2.46
C ASN A 120 -17.33 28.76 2.91
N GLN A 121 -17.61 27.49 3.13
CA GLN A 121 -18.85 26.92 3.66
C GLN A 121 -18.63 26.42 5.09
N PRO A 122 -19.69 26.24 5.89
CA PRO A 122 -19.56 25.54 7.17
C PRO A 122 -18.87 24.17 6.97
N GLY A 123 -17.76 23.96 7.70
CA GLY A 123 -16.94 22.75 7.56
C GLY A 123 -15.52 23.04 7.09
N TYR A 124 -14.91 22.07 6.45
CA TYR A 124 -13.53 22.17 5.94
C TYR A 124 -13.33 21.26 4.72
N ASN A 125 -12.23 21.47 4.03
CA ASN A 125 -11.81 20.60 2.93
C ASN A 125 -10.72 19.64 3.40
N LEU A 126 -10.81 18.37 2.96
CA LEU A 126 -9.75 17.39 3.05
C LEU A 126 -9.05 17.32 1.70
N VAL A 127 -7.75 17.47 1.72
CA VAL A 127 -6.90 17.32 0.53
C VAL A 127 -5.89 16.23 0.80
N LEU A 128 -5.81 15.30 -0.11
CA LEU A 128 -4.83 14.20 -0.09
C LEU A 128 -4.18 14.11 -1.46
N ASN A 129 -2.86 13.96 -1.44
CA ASN A 129 -2.07 13.61 -2.63
C ASN A 129 -0.85 12.85 -2.12
N THR A 130 -0.89 11.53 -2.20
CA THR A 130 0.12 10.69 -1.57
C THR A 130 0.40 9.42 -2.37
N GLU A 131 1.60 8.92 -2.22
CA GLU A 131 1.93 7.56 -2.63
C GLU A 131 1.31 6.57 -1.66
N ALA A 132 0.84 5.46 -2.19
CA ALA A 132 0.27 4.36 -1.43
C ALA A 132 0.56 3.06 -2.17
N LEU A 133 0.86 1.99 -1.45
CA LEU A 133 1.02 0.68 -2.07
C LEU A 133 -0.04 -0.27 -1.52
N GLN A 134 -1.00 -0.62 -2.38
CA GLN A 134 -2.03 -1.58 -2.05
C GLN A 134 -2.29 -2.50 -3.25
N LEU A 135 -2.26 -3.80 -3.02
CA LEU A 135 -2.50 -4.82 -4.04
C LEU A 135 -3.94 -5.35 -3.93
N TYR A 136 -4.61 -5.42 -5.07
CA TYR A 136 -5.94 -5.98 -5.23
C TYR A 136 -5.91 -7.09 -6.27
N THR A 137 -6.58 -8.18 -5.99
CA THR A 137 -6.73 -9.31 -6.92
C THR A 137 -8.09 -9.27 -7.61
N ALA A 138 -8.29 -10.14 -8.58
CA ALA A 138 -9.56 -10.28 -9.28
C ALA A 138 -10.74 -10.33 -8.30
N ASN A 139 -11.78 -9.58 -8.61
CA ASN A 139 -12.99 -9.40 -7.80
C ASN A 139 -12.86 -8.55 -6.54
N ASP A 140 -11.67 -8.10 -6.17
CA ASP A 140 -11.53 -7.09 -5.13
C ASP A 140 -12.04 -5.74 -5.63
N ARG A 141 -12.59 -4.97 -4.72
CA ARG A 141 -13.06 -3.62 -4.99
C ARG A 141 -12.32 -2.66 -4.07
N PRO A 142 -11.45 -1.79 -4.62
CA PRO A 142 -10.79 -0.77 -3.83
C PRO A 142 -11.83 0.17 -3.20
N GLU A 143 -11.56 0.62 -1.99
CA GLU A 143 -12.37 1.66 -1.33
C GLU A 143 -11.50 2.56 -0.45
N ILE A 144 -11.87 3.82 -0.35
CA ILE A 144 -11.33 4.73 0.65
C ILE A 144 -12.36 4.87 1.74
N PHE A 145 -11.94 4.53 2.94
CA PHE A 145 -12.73 4.62 4.16
C PHE A 145 -12.29 5.85 4.97
N ILE A 146 -13.25 6.63 5.42
CA ILE A 146 -13.02 7.82 6.25
C ILE A 146 -13.87 7.70 7.50
N GLY A 147 -13.23 7.68 8.66
CA GLY A 147 -13.87 7.70 9.96
C GLY A 147 -13.80 9.08 10.60
N TYR A 148 -14.89 9.52 11.20
CA TYR A 148 -15.02 10.79 11.93
C TYR A 148 -15.37 10.54 13.38
N ASN A 149 -15.02 11.50 14.26
CA ASN A 149 -15.44 11.48 15.67
C ASN A 149 -16.93 11.81 15.83
N ASN A 150 -17.52 12.56 14.90
CA ASN A 150 -18.94 12.93 14.86
C ASN A 150 -19.52 12.68 13.46
N ALA A 151 -20.85 12.60 13.38
CA ALA A 151 -21.53 12.46 12.11
C ALA A 151 -21.18 13.61 11.15
N ALA A 152 -20.77 13.26 9.94
CA ALA A 152 -20.42 14.23 8.91
C ALA A 152 -20.93 13.73 7.55
N ALA A 153 -21.33 14.69 6.70
CA ALA A 153 -21.51 14.43 5.30
C ALA A 153 -20.24 14.89 4.55
N THR A 154 -19.78 14.05 3.64
CA THR A 154 -18.61 14.32 2.82
C THR A 154 -19.01 14.27 1.35
N VAL A 155 -18.63 15.28 0.59
CA VAL A 155 -18.83 15.33 -0.86
C VAL A 155 -17.50 15.62 -1.54
N GLY A 156 -17.35 15.14 -2.77
CA GLY A 156 -16.12 15.31 -3.53
C GLY A 156 -15.70 14.03 -4.22
N PHE A 157 -14.45 13.95 -4.60
CA PHE A 157 -13.92 12.82 -5.36
C PHE A 157 -12.58 12.36 -4.81
N CYS A 158 -12.28 11.09 -5.05
CA CYS A 158 -10.93 10.55 -4.94
C CYS A 158 -10.55 9.86 -6.24
N THR A 159 -9.28 9.89 -6.52
CA THR A 159 -8.66 9.18 -7.65
C THR A 159 -7.63 8.21 -7.12
N ILE A 160 -7.66 6.99 -7.60
CA ILE A 160 -6.57 6.01 -7.43
C ILE A 160 -5.85 5.82 -8.76
N ALA A 161 -4.55 5.68 -8.71
CA ALA A 161 -3.73 5.39 -9.89
C ALA A 161 -2.70 4.30 -9.56
N GLY A 162 -2.28 3.57 -10.60
CA GLY A 162 -1.36 2.47 -10.43
C GLY A 162 -1.16 1.65 -11.70
N GLN A 163 -0.95 0.36 -11.53
CA GLN A 163 -0.74 -0.57 -12.63
C GLN A 163 -1.67 -1.77 -12.54
N MET A 164 -2.26 -2.13 -13.66
CA MET A 164 -3.07 -3.33 -13.81
C MET A 164 -2.31 -4.36 -14.64
N THR A 165 -2.13 -5.56 -14.11
CA THR A 165 -1.40 -6.66 -14.75
C THR A 165 -2.30 -7.87 -14.92
N ASP A 166 -1.99 -8.72 -15.90
CA ASP A 166 -2.61 -10.03 -16.01
C ASP A 166 -2.08 -10.97 -14.92
N ILE A 167 -2.96 -11.81 -14.38
CA ILE A 167 -2.58 -12.91 -13.51
C ILE A 167 -2.35 -14.11 -14.43
N LEU A 168 -1.11 -14.62 -14.45
CA LEU A 168 -0.73 -15.83 -15.18
C LEU A 168 -1.33 -17.08 -14.55
#